data_b65c41d11b9ebd6d5b1ad153a7c6a597
#
_entry.id   b65c41d11b9ebd6d5b1ad153a7c6a597
#
_cell.length_a   1.000
_cell.length_b   1.000
_cell.length_c   1.000
_cell.angle_alpha   90.00
_cell.angle_beta   90.00
_cell.angle_gamma   90.00
#
_symmetry.space_group_name_H-M   'P 1'
#
loop_
_entity.id
_entity.type
_entity.pdbx_description
1 polymer ?
#
loop_
_entity_poly.entity_id
_entity_poly.type
_entity_poly.pdbx_seq_one_letter_code
_entity_poly.pdbx_strand_id
1 'polypeptide(L)' 'MASLNIQVQRVSGLLDTKDLSDWEGKFVASIVKQTNDGKNTTSLTEKQIDVLERIHNKHFTG' A
#
# COMPACT_ATOMS: atom_id res chain seq x y z
N MET A 1 -15.29 3.23 -0.32
CA MET A 1 -14.06 2.46 -0.48
C MET A 1 -13.02 3.32 -1.18
N ALA A 2 -11.82 3.36 -0.69
CA ALA A 2 -10.77 4.16 -1.30
C ALA A 2 -10.27 3.49 -2.60
N SER A 3 -9.96 4.30 -3.61
CA SER A 3 -9.37 3.79 -4.84
C SER A 3 -7.96 3.26 -4.58
N LEU A 4 -7.43 2.45 -5.48
CA LEU A 4 -6.10 1.87 -5.30
C LEU A 4 -5.01 2.93 -5.18
N ASN A 5 -5.06 3.98 -5.98
CA ASN A 5 -4.06 5.04 -5.90
C ASN A 5 -4.10 5.76 -4.55
N ILE A 6 -5.29 5.98 -4.00
CA ILE A 6 -5.42 6.57 -2.66
C ILE A 6 -4.90 5.61 -1.60
N GLN A 7 -5.19 4.31 -1.73
CA GLN A 7 -4.68 3.31 -0.79
C GLN A 7 -3.15 3.30 -0.79
N VAL A 8 -2.53 3.34 -1.96
CA VAL A 8 -1.06 3.38 -2.07
C VAL A 8 -0.52 4.63 -1.36
N GLN A 9 -1.13 5.79 -1.60
CA GLN A 9 -0.69 7.03 -0.98
C GLN A 9 -0.82 6.98 0.54
N ARG A 10 -1.92 6.43 1.05
CA ARG A 10 -2.12 6.32 2.49
C ARG A 10 -1.11 5.39 3.15
N VAL A 11 -0.90 4.20 2.58
CA VAL A 11 0.04 3.26 3.18
C VAL A 11 1.49 3.73 3.03
N SER A 12 1.80 4.49 1.97
CA SER A 12 3.15 5.04 1.81
C SER A 12 3.51 5.99 2.94
N GLY A 13 2.51 6.67 3.51
CA GLY A 13 2.73 7.54 4.66
C GLY A 13 3.13 6.79 5.92
N LEU A 14 2.95 5.48 5.96
CA LEU A 14 3.34 4.67 7.12
C LEU A 14 4.77 4.15 7.02
N LEU A 15 5.45 4.35 5.88
CA LEU A 15 6.80 3.81 5.68
C LEU A 15 7.83 4.36 6.67
N ASP A 16 7.66 5.60 7.11
CA ASP A 16 8.58 6.23 8.05
C ASP A 16 8.14 6.07 9.50
N THR A 17 7.15 5.22 9.75
CA THR A 17 6.61 4.98 11.09
C THR A 17 6.92 3.56 11.52
N LYS A 18 6.61 3.25 12.78
CA LYS A 18 6.75 1.90 13.32
C LYS A 18 5.47 1.08 13.18
N ASP A 19 4.47 1.61 12.47
CA ASP A 19 3.18 0.93 12.33
C ASP A 19 3.23 -0.28 11.41
N LEU A 20 4.16 -0.30 10.46
CA LEU A 20 4.33 -1.43 9.55
C LEU A 20 5.38 -2.38 10.09
N SER A 21 5.09 -3.69 9.99
CA SER A 21 6.10 -4.71 10.25
C SER A 21 7.16 -4.70 9.14
N ASP A 22 8.25 -5.43 9.35
CA ASP A 22 9.34 -5.46 8.37
C ASP A 22 8.87 -5.87 6.97
N TRP A 23 8.08 -6.95 6.89
CA TRP A 23 7.61 -7.41 5.58
C TRP A 23 6.58 -6.45 4.97
N GLU A 24 5.73 -5.85 5.81
CA GLU A 24 4.77 -4.87 5.33
C GLU A 24 5.48 -3.64 4.76
N GLY A 25 6.50 -3.18 5.47
CA GLY A 25 7.29 -2.04 5.00
C GLY A 25 7.96 -2.32 3.66
N LYS A 26 8.55 -3.50 3.51
CA LYS A 26 9.17 -3.89 2.25
C LYS A 26 8.14 -4.01 1.13
N PHE A 27 6.99 -4.59 1.43
CA PHE A 27 5.91 -4.72 0.46
C PHE A 27 5.42 -3.34 0.00
N VAL A 28 5.12 -2.45 0.96
CA VAL A 28 4.62 -1.11 0.64
C VAL A 28 5.65 -0.32 -0.16
N ALA A 29 6.92 -0.40 0.21
CA ALA A 29 7.97 0.30 -0.54
C ALA A 29 8.03 -0.20 -1.99
N SER A 30 7.89 -1.51 -2.19
CA SER A 30 7.86 -2.10 -3.53
C SER A 30 6.65 -1.61 -4.33
N ILE A 31 5.48 -1.55 -3.70
CA ILE A 31 4.26 -1.09 -4.35
C ILE A 31 4.36 0.40 -4.71
N VAL A 32 4.89 1.22 -3.81
CA VAL A 32 5.08 2.65 -4.08
C VAL A 32 5.99 2.85 -5.30
N LYS A 33 7.08 2.10 -5.35
CA LYS A 33 8.01 2.17 -6.47
C LYS A 33 7.37 1.68 -7.77
N GLN A 34 6.66 0.55 -7.71
CA GLN A 34 6.02 -0.05 -8.88
C GLN A 34 4.93 0.85 -9.47
N THR A 35 4.21 1.56 -8.61
CA THR A 35 3.08 2.40 -9.01
C THR A 35 3.43 3.87 -9.16
N ASN A 36 4.69 4.24 -8.96
CA ASN A 36 5.15 5.63 -9.01
C ASN A 36 4.30 6.51 -8.07
N ASP A 37 4.29 6.18 -6.80
CA ASP A 37 3.51 6.87 -5.75
C ASP A 37 2.00 6.79 -5.97
N GLY A 38 1.55 5.68 -6.53
CA GLY A 38 0.13 5.45 -6.74
C GLY A 38 -0.44 6.04 -8.02
N LYS A 39 0.41 6.63 -8.86
CA LYS A 39 -0.05 7.22 -10.12
C LYS A 39 -0.47 6.18 -11.15
N ASN A 40 0.14 5.00 -11.12
CA ASN A 40 -0.15 3.94 -12.06
C ASN A 40 -0.33 2.62 -11.34
N THR A 41 -1.58 2.22 -11.11
CA THR A 41 -1.91 0.99 -10.41
C THR A 41 -2.25 -0.17 -11.34
N THR A 42 -2.18 0.04 -12.65
CA THR A 42 -2.58 -0.99 -13.62
C THR A 42 -1.64 -2.18 -13.66
N SER A 43 -0.40 -2.02 -13.19
CA SER A 43 0.59 -3.10 -13.16
C SER A 43 0.44 -4.03 -11.95
N LEU A 44 -0.42 -3.68 -10.99
CA LEU A 44 -0.60 -4.49 -9.79
C LEU A 44 -1.35 -5.77 -10.08
N THR A 45 -0.86 -6.90 -9.52
CA THR A 45 -1.55 -8.18 -9.63
C THR A 45 -2.69 -8.24 -8.61
N GLU A 46 -3.62 -9.19 -8.81
CA GLU A 46 -4.70 -9.40 -7.84
C GLU A 46 -4.18 -9.69 -6.45
N LYS A 47 -3.11 -10.46 -6.36
CA LYS A 47 -2.50 -10.81 -5.07
C LYS A 47 -1.91 -9.57 -4.42
N GLN A 48 -1.24 -8.71 -5.18
CA GLN A 48 -0.70 -7.46 -4.66
C GLN A 48 -1.81 -6.55 -4.15
N ILE A 49 -2.90 -6.45 -4.91
CA ILE A 49 -4.06 -5.65 -4.51
C ILE A 49 -4.66 -6.19 -3.22
N ASP A 50 -4.81 -7.50 -3.11
CA ASP A 50 -5.37 -8.12 -1.90
C ASP A 50 -4.54 -7.79 -0.66
N VAL A 51 -3.22 -7.94 -0.75
CA VAL A 51 -2.33 -7.63 0.36
C VAL A 51 -2.35 -6.14 0.68
N LEU A 52 -2.33 -5.29 -0.35
CA LEU A 52 -2.40 -3.85 -0.17
C LEU A 52 -3.67 -3.44 0.57
N GLU A 53 -4.81 -3.99 0.17
CA GLU A 53 -6.08 -3.69 0.82
C GLU A 53 -6.09 -4.14 2.28
N ARG A 54 -5.50 -5.29 2.58
CA ARG A 54 -5.41 -5.78 3.96
C ARG A 54 -4.59 -4.83 4.83
N ILE A 55 -3.46 -4.37 4.32
CA ILE A 55 -2.61 -3.42 5.05
C ILE A 55 -3.36 -2.11 5.24
N HIS A 56 -3.97 -1.60 4.18
CA HIS A 56 -4.74 -0.36 4.24
C HIS A 56 -5.86 -0.45 5.27
N ASN A 57 -6.66 -1.51 5.20
CA ASN A 57 -7.82 -1.65 6.08
C ASN A 57 -7.41 -1.84 7.53
N LYS A 58 -6.30 -2.53 7.77
CA LYS A 58 -5.77 -2.73 9.12
C LYS A 58 -5.45 -1.40 9.80
N HIS A 59 -4.96 -0.43 9.04
CA HIS A 59 -4.48 0.83 9.60
C HIS A 59 -5.43 2.01 9.41
N PHE A 60 -6.37 1.96 8.47
CA PHE A 60 -7.19 3.12 8.12
C PHE A 60 -8.69 2.92 8.26
N THR A 61 -9.17 1.73 8.54
CA THR A 61 -10.60 1.50 8.71
C THR A 61 -10.96 1.12 10.14
N GLY A 62 -9.98 1.12 10.98
CA GLY A 62 -10.04 0.80 12.39
C GLY A 62 -11.30 0.74 13.07
#